data_c20dd0b2841141a26cc02920b37a6b0a
#
_entry.id   c20dd0b2841141a26cc02920b37a6b0a
#
_cell.length_a   1.000
_cell.length_b   1.000
_cell.length_c   1.000
_cell.angle_alpha   90.00
_cell.angle_beta   90.00
_cell.angle_gamma   90.00
#
_symmetry.space_group_name_H-M   'P 1'
#
loop_
_entity.id
_entity.type
_entity.pdbx_description
1 polymer ?
#
loop_
_entity_poly.entity_id
_entity_poly.type
_entity_poly.pdbx_seq_one_letter_code
_entity_poly.pdbx_strand_id
1 'polypeptide(L)'
;MPNEIINTVQVHAAAGCSDELGRQLQKIVDTLRELPGCDAYMVDRCPEDDNRWTVSAHWQSEAAMRSHFDCPQVQGFISLIDSRLASSVDFNSFPIR
;
A
#
# COMPACT_ATOMS: atom_id res chain seq x y z
N MET A 1 6.74 25.40 -2.86
CA MET A 1 6.58 24.27 -3.78
C MET A 1 6.26 23.03 -2.98
N PRO A 2 5.12 22.42 -3.18
CA PRO A 2 4.83 21.19 -2.49
C PRO A 2 5.75 20.08 -3.00
N ASN A 3 6.35 19.35 -2.07
CA ASN A 3 7.17 18.19 -2.39
C ASN A 3 6.27 16.97 -2.37
N GLU A 4 5.56 16.76 -3.46
CA GLU A 4 4.70 15.58 -3.58
C GLU A 4 5.54 14.33 -3.63
N ILE A 5 5.04 13.28 -2.99
CA ILE A 5 5.71 11.99 -2.92
C ILE A 5 4.71 10.89 -3.26
N ILE A 6 5.17 9.93 -4.06
CA ILE A 6 4.46 8.66 -4.24
C ILE A 6 5.19 7.62 -3.41
N ASN A 7 4.45 6.87 -2.60
CA ASN A 7 4.99 5.64 -2.07
C ASN A 7 4.27 4.45 -2.68
N THR A 8 4.99 3.36 -2.87
CA THR A 8 4.44 2.12 -3.39
C THR A 8 4.74 0.98 -2.44
N VAL A 9 3.79 0.06 -2.35
CA VAL A 9 3.97 -1.18 -1.60
C VAL A 9 3.71 -2.31 -2.57
N GLN A 10 4.71 -3.16 -2.78
CA GLN A 10 4.54 -4.36 -3.60
C GLN A 10 4.27 -5.53 -2.69
N VAL A 11 3.16 -6.20 -2.92
CA VAL A 11 2.72 -7.31 -2.07
C VAL A 11 2.63 -8.57 -2.93
N HIS A 12 3.38 -9.59 -2.53
CA HIS A 12 3.35 -10.88 -3.21
C HIS A 12 2.44 -11.82 -2.46
N ALA A 13 1.44 -12.35 -3.14
CA ALA A 13 0.48 -13.27 -2.55
C ALA A 13 1.12 -14.62 -2.27
N ALA A 14 0.72 -15.24 -1.17
CA ALA A 14 1.02 -16.65 -0.94
C ALA A 14 0.24 -17.49 -1.96
N ALA A 15 0.74 -18.68 -2.25
CA ALA A 15 0.13 -19.57 -3.25
C ALA A 15 -1.36 -19.81 -2.96
N GLY A 16 -2.21 -19.53 -3.94
CA GLY A 16 -3.65 -19.71 -3.84
C GLY A 16 -4.39 -18.63 -3.06
N CYS A 17 -3.69 -17.57 -2.59
CA CYS A 17 -4.29 -16.54 -1.74
C CYS A 17 -4.49 -15.19 -2.43
N SER A 18 -4.22 -15.10 -3.74
CA SER A 18 -4.20 -13.80 -4.43
C SER A 18 -5.54 -13.06 -4.36
N ASP A 19 -6.65 -13.74 -4.57
CA ASP A 19 -7.97 -13.10 -4.55
C ASP A 19 -8.32 -12.58 -3.15
N GLU A 20 -8.05 -13.36 -2.12
CA GLU A 20 -8.29 -12.94 -0.74
C GLU A 20 -7.36 -11.80 -0.35
N LEU A 21 -6.10 -11.87 -0.78
CA LEU A 21 -5.15 -10.79 -0.55
C LEU A 21 -5.66 -9.48 -1.14
N GLY A 22 -6.18 -9.51 -2.37
CA GLY A 22 -6.75 -8.33 -3.01
C GLY A 22 -7.88 -7.71 -2.21
N ARG A 23 -8.78 -8.55 -1.67
CA ARG A 23 -9.87 -8.06 -0.84
C ARG A 23 -9.36 -7.38 0.43
N GLN A 24 -8.36 -7.96 1.08
CA GLN A 24 -7.78 -7.39 2.29
C GLN A 24 -7.03 -6.08 1.98
N LEU A 25 -6.30 -6.04 0.87
CA LEU A 25 -5.62 -4.81 0.43
C LEU A 25 -6.63 -3.69 0.17
N GLN A 26 -7.76 -3.99 -0.46
CA GLN A 26 -8.78 -2.98 -0.71
C GLN A 26 -9.35 -2.40 0.59
N LYS A 27 -9.54 -3.24 1.60
CA LYS A 27 -10.00 -2.77 2.92
C LYS A 27 -8.98 -1.84 3.57
N ILE A 28 -7.70 -2.19 3.49
CA ILE A 28 -6.62 -1.36 4.03
C ILE A 28 -6.59 -0.02 3.31
N VAL A 29 -6.65 -0.04 1.98
CA VAL A 29 -6.62 1.17 1.17
C VAL A 29 -7.81 2.07 1.46
N ASP A 30 -9.00 1.50 1.61
CA ASP A 30 -10.21 2.28 1.91
C ASP A 30 -10.09 3.03 3.24
N THR A 31 -9.41 2.44 4.20
CA THR A 31 -9.15 3.09 5.50
C THR A 31 -8.08 4.18 5.37
N LEU A 32 -7.00 3.88 4.64
CA LEU A 32 -5.85 4.78 4.55
C LEU A 32 -6.09 6.01 3.67
N ARG A 33 -6.96 5.90 2.66
CA ARG A 33 -7.22 7.02 1.75
C ARG A 33 -7.88 8.21 2.43
N GLU A 34 -8.45 8.00 3.60
CA GLU A 34 -9.09 9.06 4.39
C GLU A 34 -8.12 9.84 5.27
N LEU A 35 -6.85 9.45 5.30
CA LEU A 35 -5.85 10.13 6.11
C LEU A 35 -5.53 11.53 5.57
N PRO A 36 -5.30 12.51 6.47
CA PRO A 36 -4.93 13.86 6.03
C PRO A 36 -3.66 13.87 5.19
N GLY A 37 -3.64 14.68 4.15
CA GLY A 37 -2.48 14.81 3.26
C GLY A 37 -2.38 13.73 2.19
N CYS A 38 -3.30 12.76 2.17
CA CYS A 38 -3.34 11.73 1.14
C CYS A 38 -4.18 12.23 -0.04
N ASP A 39 -3.54 12.38 -1.21
CA ASP A 39 -4.23 12.80 -2.43
C ASP A 39 -4.88 11.64 -3.15
N ALA A 40 -4.26 10.48 -3.13
CA ALA A 40 -4.79 9.28 -3.77
C ALA A 40 -4.20 8.03 -3.12
N TYR A 41 -4.97 6.97 -3.11
CA TYR A 41 -4.51 5.67 -2.62
C TYR A 41 -5.18 4.61 -3.50
N MET A 42 -4.37 3.80 -4.17
CA MET A 42 -4.86 2.84 -5.17
C MET A 42 -4.23 1.48 -4.99
N VAL A 43 -4.95 0.44 -5.37
CA VAL A 43 -4.44 -0.92 -5.39
C VAL A 43 -4.74 -1.54 -6.74
N ASP A 44 -3.71 -2.17 -7.35
CA ASP A 44 -3.81 -2.80 -8.65
C ASP A 44 -3.14 -4.17 -8.63
N ARG A 45 -3.75 -5.14 -9.31
CA ARG A 45 -3.13 -6.43 -9.57
C ARG A 45 -2.22 -6.31 -10.78
N CYS A 46 -1.02 -6.91 -10.72
CA CYS A 46 -0.11 -6.91 -11.84
C CYS A 46 -0.69 -7.73 -12.99
N PRO A 47 -0.79 -7.17 -14.22
CA PRO A 47 -1.33 -7.92 -15.37
C PRO A 47 -0.49 -9.12 -15.77
N GLU A 48 0.80 -9.10 -15.46
CA GLU A 48 1.74 -10.15 -15.85
C GLU A 48 1.92 -11.21 -14.76
N ASP A 49 1.49 -10.92 -13.53
CA ASP A 49 1.69 -11.81 -12.39
C ASP A 49 0.48 -11.69 -11.45
N ASP A 50 -0.43 -12.64 -11.52
CA ASP A 50 -1.66 -12.63 -10.72
C ASP A 50 -1.41 -12.66 -9.22
N ASN A 51 -0.20 -13.04 -8.80
CA ASN A 51 0.16 -13.11 -7.39
C ASN A 51 0.83 -11.84 -6.88
N ARG A 52 1.01 -10.83 -7.73
CA ARG A 52 1.64 -9.58 -7.34
C ARG A 52 0.65 -8.43 -7.38
N TRP A 53 0.56 -7.71 -6.27
CA TRP A 53 -0.28 -6.53 -6.12
C TRP A 53 0.58 -5.32 -5.85
N THR A 54 0.20 -4.17 -6.40
CA THR A 54 0.88 -2.90 -6.14
C THR A 54 -0.11 -1.94 -5.51
N VAL A 55 0.27 -1.38 -4.37
CA VAL A 55 -0.48 -0.32 -3.69
C VAL A 55 0.29 0.96 -3.87
N SER A 56 -0.36 2.00 -4.39
CA SER A 56 0.27 3.30 -4.65
C SER A 56 -0.46 4.38 -3.88
N ALA A 57 0.29 5.26 -3.21
CA ALA A 57 -0.27 6.39 -2.50
C ALA A 57 0.45 7.67 -2.91
N HIS A 58 -0.32 8.73 -3.12
CA HIS A 58 0.19 10.06 -3.43
C HIS A 58 -0.01 10.95 -2.21
N TRP A 59 1.05 11.61 -1.77
CA TRP A 59 1.06 12.46 -0.59
C TRP A 59 1.44 13.89 -0.95
N GLN A 60 0.82 14.86 -0.29
CA GLN A 60 1.09 16.29 -0.52
C GLN A 60 2.50 16.67 -0.10
N SER A 61 3.10 15.95 0.85
CA SER A 61 4.44 16.23 1.33
C SER A 61 5.05 14.98 1.96
N GLU A 62 6.37 15.01 2.13
CA GLU A 62 7.09 13.96 2.84
C GLU A 62 6.62 13.85 4.29
N ALA A 63 6.31 14.98 4.93
CA ALA A 63 5.83 14.98 6.31
C ALA A 63 4.49 14.23 6.43
N ALA A 64 3.57 14.45 5.49
CA ALA A 64 2.30 13.73 5.47
C ALA A 64 2.51 12.23 5.29
N MET A 65 3.41 11.83 4.40
CA MET A 65 3.74 10.43 4.19
C MET A 65 4.32 9.79 5.45
N ARG A 66 5.24 10.49 6.14
CA ARG A 66 5.86 9.98 7.37
C ARG A 66 4.85 9.83 8.49
N SER A 67 3.91 10.76 8.60
CA SER A 67 2.82 10.65 9.57
C SER A 67 1.97 9.40 9.30
N HIS A 68 1.78 9.07 8.02
CA HIS A 68 1.06 7.87 7.62
C HIS A 68 1.74 6.60 8.14
N PHE A 69 3.07 6.55 8.09
CA PHE A 69 3.80 5.37 8.55
C PHE A 69 3.68 5.15 10.07
N ASP A 70 3.36 6.19 10.82
CA ASP A 70 3.14 6.08 12.27
C ASP A 70 1.71 5.67 12.62
N CYS A 71 0.81 5.59 11.63
CA CYS A 71 -0.59 5.22 11.87
C CYS A 71 -0.75 3.72 12.10
N PRO A 72 -1.60 3.31 13.05
CA PRO A 72 -1.86 1.87 13.27
C PRO A 72 -2.39 1.15 12.04
N GLN A 73 -3.07 1.83 11.14
CA GLN A 73 -3.63 1.25 9.93
C GLN A 73 -2.55 0.67 9.00
N VAL A 74 -1.33 1.23 9.04
CA VAL A 74 -0.22 0.72 8.24
C VAL A 74 0.17 -0.70 8.68
N GLN A 75 -0.06 -1.04 9.94
CA GLN A 75 0.19 -2.39 10.45
C GLN A 75 -0.64 -3.45 9.73
N GLY A 76 -1.70 -3.05 9.06
CA GLY A 76 -2.49 -3.96 8.24
C GLY A 76 -1.69 -4.66 7.16
N PHE A 77 -0.71 -3.97 6.56
CA PHE A 77 0.16 -4.59 5.56
C PHE A 77 1.05 -5.68 6.17
N ILE A 78 1.54 -5.45 7.38
CA ILE A 78 2.37 -6.43 8.09
C ILE A 78 1.52 -7.62 8.52
N SER A 79 0.29 -7.37 8.93
CA SER A 79 -0.66 -8.43 9.31
C SER A 79 -0.94 -9.39 8.16
N LEU A 80 -0.82 -8.94 6.89
CA LEU A 80 -1.00 -9.81 5.74
C LEU A 80 0.05 -10.93 5.70
N ILE A 81 1.28 -10.64 6.10
CA ILE A 81 2.34 -11.63 6.19
C ILE A 81 2.04 -12.60 7.34
N ASP A 82 1.66 -12.06 8.49
CA ASP A 82 1.35 -12.86 9.68
C ASP A 82 0.16 -13.80 9.45
N SER A 83 -0.83 -13.36 8.66
CA SER A 83 -2.00 -14.18 8.32
C SER A 83 -1.72 -15.16 7.16
N ARG A 84 -0.51 -15.13 6.60
CA ARG A 84 -0.08 -16.00 5.49
C ARG A 84 -0.81 -15.74 4.17
N LEU A 85 -1.45 -14.59 4.03
CA LEU A 85 -2.04 -14.17 2.75
C LEU A 85 -0.97 -13.63 1.81
N ALA A 86 0.07 -13.02 2.35
CA ALA A 86 1.19 -12.49 1.59
C ALA A 86 2.48 -13.22 1.96
N SER A 87 3.32 -13.48 0.96
CA SER A 87 4.65 -14.06 1.17
C SER A 87 5.71 -12.98 1.41
N SER A 88 5.51 -11.77 0.86
CA SER A 88 6.42 -10.66 1.08
C SER A 88 5.73 -9.32 0.83
N VAL A 89 6.26 -8.27 1.46
CA VAL A 89 5.78 -6.89 1.30
C VAL A 89 7.01 -6.00 1.17
N ASP A 90 7.10 -5.24 0.07
CA ASP A 90 8.21 -4.33 -0.19
C ASP A 90 7.72 -2.89 -0.25
N PHE A 91 8.36 -2.01 0.51
CA PHE A 91 7.99 -0.59 0.60
C PHE A 91 9.00 0.27 -0.15
N ASN A 92 8.52 1.19 -0.98
CA ASN A 92 9.35 2.14 -1.72
C ASN A 92 8.70 3.52 -1.70
N SER A 93 9.50 4.56 -1.82
CA SER A 93 8.98 5.93 -1.94
C SER A 93 9.79 6.69 -2.98
N PHE A 94 9.11 7.56 -3.73
CA PHE A 94 9.71 8.33 -4.81
C PHE A 94 9.19 9.75 -4.79
N PRO A 95 10.07 10.77 -4.86
CA PRO A 95 9.61 12.14 -5.03
C PRO A 95 9.00 12.32 -6.42
N ILE A 96 7.91 13.06 -6.48
CA ILE A 96 7.29 13.46 -7.73
C ILE A 96 7.85 14.84 -8.09
N ARG A 97 8.28 14.99 -9.31
CA ARG A 97 8.75 16.28 -9.81
C ARG A 97 7.74 16.88 -10.78
#